data_3d95ee7f09ed4f72c5bf8c6073f14d89
#
_entry.id   3d95ee7f09ed4f72c5bf8c6073f14d89
#
_cell.length_a   1.000
_cell.length_b   1.000
_cell.length_c   1.000
_cell.angle_alpha   90.00
_cell.angle_beta   90.00
_cell.angle_gamma   90.00
#
_symmetry.space_group_name_H-M   'P 1'
#
loop_
_entity.id
_entity.type
_entity.pdbx_description
1 polymer ?
#
loop_
_entity_poly.entity_id
_entity_poly.type
_entity_poly.pdbx_seq_one_letter_code
_entity_poly.pdbx_strand_id
1 'polypeptide(L)'
;MAKRVIWIVLDSAGIGEEPDADKFGDVGSDTFGHILETYPDAKFDNLTKLGLRAIENTSFYDAATKQDVIGVYGKAQELSNGKDTTTGHWEMIGIHTKHAFPTYPNGFPQEIIDAFIEQTGCGAIYGNKVASGIPIIAEYGEEHMKTGYPIVYTSADSVFQIAASEEKVGLPRLYEMCEIARKILVGEHGVGRVIARPFVRKGDGFERTSNRRDYALEPSEHNALVHLADAGVRVCGVGKISDIFHGSGICDSVHTTGNTDGMQKTLDYMQTEPAGLIFTNLVDFDMKYGHRRAVSYTHLRAHETLMNL
;
A
#
# COMPACT_ATOMS: atom_id res chain seq x y z
N MET A 1 25.92 3.59 23.24
CA MET A 1 25.35 4.60 22.34
C MET A 1 24.01 4.10 21.83
N ALA A 2 22.98 4.89 21.95
CA ALA A 2 21.68 4.58 21.35
C ALA A 2 21.86 4.49 19.83
N LYS A 3 21.35 3.41 19.22
CA LYS A 3 21.43 3.21 17.78
C LYS A 3 20.13 3.67 17.15
N ARG A 4 20.21 4.38 16.02
CA ARG A 4 19.08 4.77 15.20
C ARG A 4 19.21 4.12 13.84
N VAL A 5 18.09 3.55 13.36
CA VAL A 5 17.95 3.02 12.01
C VAL A 5 16.91 3.85 11.28
N ILE A 6 17.21 4.24 10.04
CA ILE A 6 16.27 4.88 9.14
C ILE A 6 16.07 3.89 7.99
N TRP A 7 14.84 3.40 7.83
CA TRP A 7 14.48 2.45 6.80
C TRP A 7 13.51 3.10 5.83
N ILE A 8 13.96 3.33 4.61
CA ILE A 8 13.17 4.01 3.57
C ILE A 8 12.85 3.00 2.47
N VAL A 9 11.57 2.82 2.19
CA VAL A 9 11.06 2.00 1.10
C VAL A 9 10.52 2.91 0.00
N LEU A 10 11.04 2.74 -1.21
CA LEU A 10 10.48 3.32 -2.43
C LEU A 10 9.42 2.34 -2.94
N ASP A 11 8.16 2.53 -2.53
CA ASP A 11 7.06 1.61 -2.79
C ASP A 11 6.83 1.43 -4.30
N SER A 12 6.89 0.18 -4.79
CA SER A 12 6.80 -0.20 -6.21
C SER A 12 7.95 0.27 -7.12
N ALA A 13 9.11 0.66 -6.56
CA ALA A 13 10.30 0.98 -7.37
C ALA A 13 11.23 -0.24 -7.45
N GLY A 14 11.30 -0.87 -8.62
CA GLY A 14 12.08 -2.09 -8.87
C GLY A 14 13.42 -1.86 -9.55
N ILE A 15 14.33 -2.82 -9.37
CA ILE A 15 15.67 -2.89 -9.97
C ILE A 15 15.82 -4.10 -10.90
N GLY A 16 14.83 -4.36 -11.71
CA GLY A 16 14.66 -5.52 -12.57
C GLY A 16 13.52 -6.42 -12.11
N GLU A 17 13.17 -7.38 -12.95
CA GLU A 17 12.10 -8.35 -12.67
C GLU A 17 12.57 -9.45 -11.71
N GLU A 18 11.63 -9.97 -10.91
CA GLU A 18 11.83 -11.17 -10.12
C GLU A 18 11.79 -12.45 -10.99
N PRO A 19 12.43 -13.58 -10.55
CA PRO A 19 12.43 -14.82 -11.31
C PRO A 19 11.05 -15.41 -11.62
N ASP A 20 10.01 -15.03 -10.89
CA ASP A 20 8.63 -15.48 -11.06
C ASP A 20 7.69 -14.38 -11.55
N ALA A 21 8.23 -13.35 -12.17
CA ALA A 21 7.49 -12.20 -12.73
C ALA A 21 6.39 -12.63 -13.73
N ASP A 22 6.58 -13.75 -14.42
CA ASP A 22 5.61 -14.34 -15.34
C ASP A 22 4.28 -14.70 -14.66
N LYS A 23 4.33 -15.19 -13.41
CA LYS A 23 3.13 -15.53 -12.62
C LYS A 23 2.27 -14.30 -12.30
N PHE A 24 2.90 -13.12 -12.24
CA PHE A 24 2.26 -11.86 -11.86
C PHE A 24 2.04 -10.92 -13.04
N GLY A 25 2.45 -11.32 -14.27
CA GLY A 25 2.36 -10.48 -15.47
C GLY A 25 3.29 -9.27 -15.43
N ASP A 26 4.44 -9.40 -14.76
CA ASP A 26 5.42 -8.35 -14.51
C ASP A 26 6.74 -8.56 -15.26
N VAL A 27 6.75 -9.45 -16.24
CA VAL A 27 7.91 -9.66 -17.13
C VAL A 27 8.33 -8.34 -17.76
N GLY A 28 9.63 -8.02 -17.66
CA GLY A 28 10.21 -6.78 -18.15
C GLY A 28 10.09 -5.59 -17.19
N SER A 29 9.66 -5.80 -15.94
CA SER A 29 9.60 -4.74 -14.92
C SER A 29 10.99 -4.30 -14.52
N ASP A 30 11.33 -3.01 -14.70
CA ASP A 30 12.61 -2.41 -14.28
C ASP A 30 12.47 -0.89 -14.17
N THR A 31 12.02 -0.41 -13.01
CA THR A 31 11.75 1.01 -12.80
C THR A 31 12.97 1.90 -13.08
N PHE A 32 14.11 1.57 -12.49
CA PHE A 32 15.33 2.37 -12.63
C PHE A 32 15.94 2.23 -14.03
N GLY A 33 15.91 1.05 -14.62
CA GLY A 33 16.39 0.83 -15.98
C GLY A 33 15.59 1.65 -17.00
N HIS A 34 14.26 1.59 -16.95
CA HIS A 34 13.41 2.34 -17.86
C HIS A 34 13.51 3.86 -17.68
N ILE A 35 13.76 4.35 -16.45
CA ILE A 35 14.03 5.77 -16.22
C ILE A 35 15.31 6.18 -16.93
N LEU A 36 16.39 5.43 -16.78
CA LEU A 36 17.69 5.74 -17.43
C LEU A 36 17.66 5.54 -18.94
N GLU A 37 16.88 4.59 -19.45
CA GLU A 37 16.66 4.42 -20.89
C GLU A 37 15.96 5.64 -21.50
N THR A 38 14.94 6.15 -20.81
CA THR A 38 14.14 7.30 -21.28
C THR A 38 14.84 8.64 -21.04
N TYR A 39 15.56 8.75 -19.92
CA TYR A 39 16.30 9.94 -19.51
C TYR A 39 17.76 9.58 -19.18
N PRO A 40 18.64 9.44 -20.19
CA PRO A 40 20.04 9.03 -19.98
C PRO A 40 20.82 9.99 -19.08
N ASP A 41 20.41 11.24 -19.00
CA ASP A 41 21.03 12.28 -18.16
C ASP A 41 20.45 12.31 -16.73
N ALA A 42 19.53 11.40 -16.37
CA ALA A 42 18.99 11.32 -15.03
C ALA A 42 20.10 11.03 -14.01
N LYS A 43 20.17 11.85 -12.96
CA LYS A 43 21.21 11.74 -11.95
C LYS A 43 20.68 11.04 -10.71
N PHE A 44 21.34 9.96 -10.33
CA PHE A 44 21.10 9.21 -9.09
C PHE A 44 22.38 9.24 -8.22
N ASP A 45 23.01 10.42 -8.09
CA ASP A 45 24.34 10.55 -7.51
C ASP A 45 24.44 9.95 -6.10
N ASN A 46 23.47 10.22 -5.23
CA ASN A 46 23.45 9.69 -3.87
C ASN A 46 23.13 8.19 -3.84
N LEU A 47 22.18 7.71 -4.62
CA LEU A 47 21.87 6.28 -4.72
C LEU A 47 23.04 5.51 -5.37
N THR A 48 23.71 6.11 -6.33
CA THR A 48 24.94 5.55 -6.93
C THR A 48 26.06 5.42 -5.88
N LYS A 49 26.28 6.45 -5.06
CA LYS A 49 27.22 6.37 -3.93
C LYS A 49 26.81 5.32 -2.88
N LEU A 50 25.53 5.06 -2.72
CA LEU A 50 25.04 3.99 -1.85
C LEU A 50 25.14 2.60 -2.50
N GLY A 51 25.42 2.51 -3.79
CA GLY A 51 25.71 1.28 -4.52
C GLY A 51 24.67 0.87 -5.56
N LEU A 52 23.66 1.70 -5.87
CA LEU A 52 22.60 1.35 -6.82
C LEU A 52 23.17 0.86 -8.17
N ARG A 53 24.09 1.61 -8.77
CA ARG A 53 24.69 1.25 -10.07
C ARG A 53 25.80 0.20 -9.97
N ALA A 54 26.19 -0.21 -8.79
CA ALA A 54 27.14 -1.28 -8.55
C ALA A 54 26.48 -2.66 -8.42
N ILE A 55 25.14 -2.73 -8.43
CA ILE A 55 24.35 -3.98 -8.36
C ILE A 55 24.46 -4.70 -9.70
N GLU A 56 25.11 -5.88 -9.71
CA GLU A 56 25.31 -6.69 -10.92
C GLU A 56 23.97 -7.26 -11.44
N ASN A 57 23.95 -7.55 -12.74
CA ASN A 57 22.76 -8.07 -13.45
C ASN A 57 21.54 -7.14 -13.40
N THR A 58 21.78 -5.83 -13.40
CA THR A 58 20.77 -4.82 -13.65
C THR A 58 21.04 -4.15 -15.00
N SER A 59 20.01 -3.62 -15.66
CA SER A 59 20.13 -2.92 -16.96
C SER A 59 20.96 -1.63 -16.87
N PHE A 60 21.11 -1.07 -15.69
CA PHE A 60 21.84 0.17 -15.38
C PHE A 60 23.16 -0.05 -14.62
N TYR A 61 23.66 -1.29 -14.58
CA TYR A 61 24.92 -1.62 -13.95
C TYR A 61 26.10 -0.84 -14.56
N ASP A 62 26.94 -0.30 -13.70
CA ASP A 62 28.16 0.39 -14.08
C ASP A 62 29.30 0.03 -13.13
N ALA A 63 30.21 -0.82 -13.62
CA ALA A 63 31.35 -1.32 -12.83
C ALA A 63 32.28 -0.20 -12.31
N ALA A 64 32.36 0.95 -13.01
CA ALA A 64 33.21 2.07 -12.60
C ALA A 64 32.72 2.69 -11.28
N THR A 65 31.44 2.54 -10.93
CA THR A 65 30.89 3.12 -9.69
C THR A 65 31.27 2.36 -8.44
N LYS A 66 31.71 1.10 -8.54
CA LYS A 66 32.05 0.24 -7.39
C LYS A 66 33.10 0.84 -6.44
N GLN A 67 34.07 1.55 -6.99
CA GLN A 67 35.17 2.14 -6.20
C GLN A 67 34.72 3.32 -5.33
N ASP A 68 33.62 3.97 -5.67
CA ASP A 68 33.09 5.15 -5.00
C ASP A 68 31.94 4.85 -4.04
N VAL A 69 31.57 3.56 -3.88
CA VAL A 69 30.47 3.14 -3.00
C VAL A 69 30.87 3.32 -1.54
N ILE A 70 30.03 4.04 -0.79
CA ILE A 70 30.20 4.30 0.65
C ILE A 70 29.29 3.45 1.54
N GLY A 71 28.43 2.63 0.92
CA GLY A 71 27.45 1.78 1.61
C GLY A 71 27.64 0.29 1.35
N VAL A 72 26.65 -0.50 1.73
CA VAL A 72 26.50 -1.91 1.38
C VAL A 72 25.27 -2.04 0.51
N TYR A 73 25.36 -2.82 -0.55
CA TYR A 73 24.28 -3.00 -1.52
C TYR A 73 24.10 -4.47 -1.88
N GLY A 74 22.93 -4.81 -2.41
CA GLY A 74 22.61 -6.15 -2.86
C GLY A 74 21.21 -6.23 -3.45
N LYS A 75 20.85 -7.42 -3.94
CA LYS A 75 19.51 -7.81 -4.34
C LYS A 75 18.93 -8.74 -3.28
N ALA A 76 17.67 -8.57 -2.97
CA ALA A 76 16.87 -9.53 -2.23
C ALA A 76 15.78 -10.08 -3.14
N GLN A 77 15.50 -11.36 -3.05
CA GLN A 77 14.37 -12.00 -3.71
C GLN A 77 13.25 -12.18 -2.71
N GLU A 78 12.03 -11.83 -3.09
CA GLU A 78 10.83 -12.06 -2.29
C GLU A 78 10.53 -13.57 -2.22
N LEU A 79 10.19 -14.04 -1.02
CA LEU A 79 9.78 -15.44 -0.77
C LEU A 79 8.26 -15.59 -0.67
N SER A 80 7.56 -14.49 -0.41
CA SER A 80 6.12 -14.47 -0.27
C SER A 80 5.42 -14.61 -1.63
N ASN A 81 4.23 -15.22 -1.63
CA ASN A 81 3.45 -15.46 -2.85
C ASN A 81 2.46 -14.33 -3.19
N GLY A 82 2.75 -13.10 -2.81
CA GLY A 82 1.94 -11.94 -3.12
C GLY A 82 2.80 -10.83 -3.70
N LYS A 83 2.21 -9.91 -4.46
CA LYS A 83 2.93 -8.75 -5.01
C LYS A 83 2.28 -7.43 -4.66
N ASP A 84 1.72 -7.31 -3.50
CA ASP A 84 1.12 -6.08 -3.01
C ASP A 84 1.99 -5.41 -1.96
N THR A 85 1.78 -4.11 -1.75
CA THR A 85 2.51 -3.32 -0.76
C THR A 85 2.54 -3.97 0.63
N THR A 86 1.42 -4.57 1.06
CA THR A 86 1.32 -5.21 2.39
C THR A 86 2.23 -6.42 2.48
N THR A 87 2.16 -7.32 1.50
CA THR A 87 2.98 -8.56 1.45
C THR A 87 4.47 -8.23 1.50
N GLY A 88 4.95 -7.31 0.64
CA GLY A 88 6.36 -6.93 0.61
C GLY A 88 6.85 -6.30 1.91
N HIS A 89 6.06 -5.37 2.50
CA HIS A 89 6.43 -4.76 3.78
C HIS A 89 6.39 -5.77 4.95
N TRP A 90 5.46 -6.71 4.93
CA TRP A 90 5.39 -7.76 5.94
C TRP A 90 6.61 -8.68 5.86
N GLU A 91 7.05 -9.04 4.66
CA GLU A 91 8.25 -9.87 4.50
C GLU A 91 9.51 -9.15 5.01
N MET A 92 9.62 -7.84 4.77
CA MET A 92 10.73 -7.04 5.29
C MET A 92 10.86 -7.11 6.82
N ILE A 93 9.75 -7.30 7.56
CA ILE A 93 9.74 -7.43 9.02
C ILE A 93 9.66 -8.87 9.51
N GLY A 94 9.84 -9.86 8.62
CA GLY A 94 9.95 -11.28 8.92
C GLY A 94 8.65 -12.07 8.84
N ILE A 95 7.57 -11.53 8.24
CA ILE A 95 6.33 -12.27 8.01
C ILE A 95 6.31 -12.80 6.58
N HIS A 96 6.47 -14.11 6.43
CA HIS A 96 6.39 -14.78 5.14
C HIS A 96 4.94 -15.16 4.81
N THR A 97 4.38 -14.54 3.77
CA THR A 97 3.03 -14.79 3.28
C THR A 97 3.04 -15.96 2.28
N LYS A 98 2.75 -17.18 2.77
CA LYS A 98 2.78 -18.41 1.96
C LYS A 98 1.69 -18.45 0.87
N HIS A 99 0.56 -17.80 1.11
CA HIS A 99 -0.57 -17.71 0.19
C HIS A 99 -0.86 -16.25 -0.08
N ALA A 100 -0.93 -15.89 -1.37
CA ALA A 100 -1.35 -14.54 -1.76
C ALA A 100 -2.72 -14.22 -1.16
N PHE A 101 -2.96 -12.96 -0.85
CA PHE A 101 -4.27 -12.54 -0.41
C PHE A 101 -5.32 -12.87 -1.48
N PRO A 102 -6.51 -13.39 -1.09
CA PRO A 102 -7.51 -13.83 -2.05
C PRO A 102 -8.07 -12.66 -2.83
N THR A 103 -8.32 -12.88 -4.13
CA THR A 103 -9.02 -11.93 -5.01
C THR A 103 -10.33 -12.54 -5.49
N TYR A 104 -11.31 -11.70 -5.79
CA TYR A 104 -12.68 -12.13 -6.10
C TYR A 104 -13.15 -11.57 -7.44
N PRO A 105 -12.63 -12.08 -8.59
CA PRO A 105 -12.95 -11.56 -9.92
C PRO A 105 -14.44 -11.70 -10.28
N ASN A 106 -15.16 -12.62 -9.64
CA ASN A 106 -16.59 -12.84 -9.85
C ASN A 106 -17.47 -12.33 -8.69
N GLY A 107 -16.93 -11.50 -7.79
CA GLY A 107 -17.58 -11.12 -6.53
C GLY A 107 -17.34 -12.15 -5.42
N PHE A 108 -17.68 -11.78 -4.19
CA PHE A 108 -17.51 -12.63 -3.01
C PHE A 108 -18.47 -13.80 -3.01
N PRO A 109 -18.09 -14.96 -2.43
CA PRO A 109 -18.99 -16.09 -2.22
C PRO A 109 -20.24 -15.68 -1.43
N GLN A 110 -21.37 -16.33 -1.74
CA GLN A 110 -22.66 -15.98 -1.13
C GLN A 110 -22.62 -16.10 0.41
N GLU A 111 -21.90 -17.08 0.94
CA GLU A 111 -21.72 -17.28 2.38
C GLU A 111 -21.10 -16.08 3.10
N ILE A 112 -20.14 -15.39 2.44
CA ILE A 112 -19.52 -14.16 2.97
C ILE A 112 -20.53 -13.01 2.96
N ILE A 113 -21.31 -12.89 1.89
CA ILE A 113 -22.34 -11.86 1.77
C ILE A 113 -23.46 -12.09 2.78
N ASP A 114 -23.91 -13.32 2.96
CA ASP A 114 -24.95 -13.68 3.92
C ASP A 114 -24.48 -13.39 5.36
N ALA A 115 -23.26 -13.79 5.72
CA ALA A 115 -22.66 -13.48 7.01
C ALA A 115 -22.54 -11.97 7.24
N PHE A 116 -22.16 -11.21 6.21
CA PHE A 116 -22.10 -9.76 6.28
C PHE A 116 -23.47 -9.13 6.51
N ILE A 117 -24.50 -9.55 5.77
CA ILE A 117 -25.87 -9.05 5.92
C ILE A 117 -26.40 -9.37 7.32
N GLU A 118 -26.22 -10.62 7.79
CA GLU A 118 -26.69 -11.08 9.09
C GLU A 118 -26.02 -10.29 10.23
N GLN A 119 -24.69 -10.22 10.24
CA GLN A 119 -23.95 -9.59 11.35
C GLN A 119 -24.06 -8.08 11.36
N THR A 120 -24.19 -7.45 10.19
CA THR A 120 -24.45 -6.02 10.13
C THR A 120 -25.91 -5.67 10.30
N GLY A 121 -26.83 -6.56 10.04
CA GLY A 121 -28.27 -6.25 10.03
C GLY A 121 -28.67 -5.23 8.96
N CYS A 122 -27.90 -5.10 7.87
CA CYS A 122 -28.18 -4.11 6.83
C CYS A 122 -29.36 -4.46 5.91
N GLY A 123 -29.89 -5.68 6.02
CA GLY A 123 -31.03 -6.19 5.27
C GLY A 123 -30.69 -6.75 3.89
N ALA A 124 -29.93 -6.04 3.09
CA ALA A 124 -29.41 -6.48 1.79
C ALA A 124 -28.19 -5.64 1.37
N ILE A 125 -27.59 -5.98 0.26
CA ILE A 125 -26.51 -5.20 -0.36
C ILE A 125 -26.81 -4.93 -1.84
N TYR A 126 -26.12 -3.96 -2.41
CA TYR A 126 -26.00 -3.77 -3.86
C TYR A 126 -24.59 -4.14 -4.32
N GLY A 127 -24.45 -4.52 -5.58
CA GLY A 127 -23.15 -4.76 -6.22
C GLY A 127 -22.67 -6.20 -6.14
N ASN A 128 -21.72 -6.52 -5.27
CA ASN A 128 -20.97 -7.77 -5.19
C ASN A 128 -20.31 -8.17 -6.50
N LYS A 129 -19.55 -7.25 -7.08
CA LYS A 129 -18.83 -7.45 -8.35
C LYS A 129 -17.53 -6.64 -8.37
N VAL A 130 -16.67 -6.94 -9.35
CA VAL A 130 -15.51 -6.10 -9.64
C VAL A 130 -15.98 -4.78 -10.23
N ALA A 131 -15.55 -3.67 -9.62
CA ALA A 131 -15.90 -2.34 -10.08
C ALA A 131 -14.92 -1.27 -9.62
N SER A 132 -14.96 -0.12 -10.29
CA SER A 132 -14.35 1.12 -9.80
C SER A 132 -15.35 1.89 -8.95
N GLY A 133 -14.85 2.59 -7.92
CA GLY A 133 -15.70 3.23 -6.92
C GLY A 133 -16.66 4.30 -7.48
N ILE A 134 -16.25 5.13 -8.44
CA ILE A 134 -17.13 6.16 -9.02
C ILE A 134 -18.25 5.53 -9.88
N PRO A 135 -17.96 4.64 -10.84
CA PRO A 135 -19.00 3.99 -11.64
C PRO A 135 -20.02 3.20 -10.81
N ILE A 136 -19.58 2.44 -9.80
CA ILE A 136 -20.52 1.62 -9.01
C ILE A 136 -21.42 2.47 -8.10
N ILE A 137 -20.90 3.58 -7.60
CA ILE A 137 -21.74 4.55 -6.84
C ILE A 137 -22.73 5.21 -7.77
N ALA A 138 -22.35 5.55 -9.00
CA ALA A 138 -23.29 6.09 -9.99
C ALA A 138 -24.37 5.08 -10.36
N GLU A 139 -24.05 3.78 -10.43
CA GLU A 139 -24.99 2.70 -10.78
C GLU A 139 -26.03 2.44 -9.67
N TYR A 140 -25.60 2.40 -8.41
CA TYR A 140 -26.46 1.98 -7.28
C TYR A 140 -26.77 3.10 -6.29
N GLY A 141 -26.23 4.29 -6.47
CA GLY A 141 -26.37 5.39 -5.50
C GLY A 141 -27.81 5.80 -5.25
N GLU A 142 -28.63 5.90 -6.30
CA GLU A 142 -30.05 6.26 -6.15
C GLU A 142 -30.84 5.19 -5.38
N GLU A 143 -30.59 3.90 -5.65
CA GLU A 143 -31.24 2.81 -4.91
C GLU A 143 -30.75 2.74 -3.47
N HIS A 144 -29.44 2.97 -3.26
CA HIS A 144 -28.87 3.11 -1.92
C HIS A 144 -29.55 4.25 -1.12
N MET A 145 -29.75 5.42 -1.74
CA MET A 145 -30.40 6.55 -1.07
C MET A 145 -31.85 6.25 -0.67
N LYS A 146 -32.56 5.39 -1.41
CA LYS A 146 -33.92 4.95 -1.07
C LYS A 146 -33.91 3.98 0.10
N THR A 147 -33.09 2.93 0.04
CA THR A 147 -33.14 1.79 0.95
C THR A 147 -32.19 1.89 2.14
N GLY A 148 -31.02 2.48 1.95
CA GLY A 148 -29.92 2.47 2.92
C GLY A 148 -29.03 1.22 2.83
N TYR A 149 -29.31 0.28 1.92
CA TYR A 149 -28.47 -0.91 1.74
C TYR A 149 -27.09 -0.54 1.21
N PRO A 150 -25.99 -1.00 1.83
CA PRO A 150 -24.64 -0.65 1.40
C PRO A 150 -24.31 -1.22 0.02
N ILE A 151 -23.41 -0.55 -0.69
CA ILE A 151 -22.87 -1.02 -1.98
C ILE A 151 -21.57 -1.75 -1.70
N VAL A 152 -21.55 -3.08 -1.88
CA VAL A 152 -20.37 -3.93 -1.70
C VAL A 152 -19.75 -4.23 -3.05
N TYR A 153 -18.44 -4.08 -3.17
CA TYR A 153 -17.70 -4.37 -4.41
C TYR A 153 -16.22 -4.67 -4.13
N THR A 154 -15.54 -5.19 -5.13
CA THR A 154 -14.11 -5.45 -5.11
C THR A 154 -13.41 -4.78 -6.30
N SER A 155 -12.09 -4.93 -6.40
CA SER A 155 -11.27 -4.53 -7.54
C SER A 155 -10.34 -5.68 -7.95
N ALA A 156 -9.33 -5.40 -8.77
CA ALA A 156 -8.29 -6.38 -9.07
C ALA A 156 -7.42 -6.71 -7.84
N ASP A 157 -7.38 -5.80 -6.86
CA ASP A 157 -6.66 -6.02 -5.60
C ASP A 157 -7.48 -6.91 -4.64
N SER A 158 -6.81 -7.40 -3.60
CA SER A 158 -7.45 -8.15 -2.51
C SER A 158 -8.16 -7.22 -1.53
N VAL A 159 -9.35 -6.74 -1.90
CA VAL A 159 -10.10 -5.75 -1.13
C VAL A 159 -11.60 -6.04 -1.07
N PHE A 160 -12.22 -5.78 0.09
CA PHE A 160 -13.66 -5.72 0.28
C PHE A 160 -14.04 -4.25 0.51
N GLN A 161 -14.78 -3.66 -0.41
CA GLN A 161 -15.10 -2.24 -0.35
C GLN A 161 -16.59 -2.04 -0.07
N ILE A 162 -16.90 -1.14 0.86
CA ILE A 162 -18.26 -0.79 1.25
C ILE A 162 -18.47 0.69 0.96
N ALA A 163 -19.30 1.01 -0.03
CA ALA A 163 -19.71 2.38 -0.26
C ALA A 163 -21.09 2.66 0.36
N ALA A 164 -21.19 3.79 1.06
CA ALA A 164 -22.42 4.26 1.65
C ALA A 164 -22.45 5.80 1.72
N SER A 165 -23.66 6.38 1.63
CA SER A 165 -23.87 7.81 1.75
C SER A 165 -23.71 8.27 3.19
N GLU A 166 -22.97 9.35 3.40
CA GLU A 166 -22.85 10.00 4.70
C GLU A 166 -24.21 10.56 5.19
N GLU A 167 -25.05 10.97 4.27
CA GLU A 167 -26.37 11.52 4.57
C GLU A 167 -27.39 10.44 4.94
N LYS A 168 -27.35 9.29 4.27
CA LYS A 168 -28.34 8.22 4.43
C LYS A 168 -27.96 7.22 5.52
N VAL A 169 -26.70 6.84 5.62
CA VAL A 169 -26.18 5.81 6.53
C VAL A 169 -25.36 6.42 7.67
N GLY A 170 -24.58 7.44 7.36
CA GLY A 170 -23.67 8.08 8.30
C GLY A 170 -22.33 7.35 8.43
N LEU A 171 -21.28 8.12 8.73
CA LEU A 171 -19.93 7.59 8.90
C LEU A 171 -19.79 6.53 10.02
N PRO A 172 -20.36 6.73 11.22
CA PRO A 172 -20.24 5.75 12.29
C PRO A 172 -20.76 4.37 11.89
N ARG A 173 -21.90 4.32 11.20
CA ARG A 173 -22.50 3.07 10.75
C ARG A 173 -21.70 2.41 9.62
N LEU A 174 -21.18 3.20 8.68
CA LEU A 174 -20.31 2.68 7.62
C LEU A 174 -19.04 2.05 8.22
N TYR A 175 -18.43 2.72 9.19
CA TYR A 175 -17.22 2.21 9.84
C TYR A 175 -17.50 0.94 10.66
N GLU A 176 -18.59 0.88 11.39
CA GLU A 176 -19.05 -0.34 12.08
C GLU A 176 -19.23 -1.52 11.11
N MET A 177 -19.85 -1.30 9.96
CA MET A 177 -19.99 -2.34 8.92
C MET A 177 -18.62 -2.82 8.41
N CYS A 178 -17.66 -1.92 8.26
CA CYS A 178 -16.28 -2.28 7.88
C CYS A 178 -15.56 -3.10 8.96
N GLU A 179 -15.73 -2.77 10.22
CA GLU A 179 -15.16 -3.53 11.34
C GLU A 179 -15.76 -4.94 11.44
N ILE A 180 -17.06 -5.07 11.21
CA ILE A 180 -17.75 -6.37 11.13
C ILE A 180 -17.21 -7.17 9.94
N ALA A 181 -17.13 -6.56 8.75
CA ALA A 181 -16.58 -7.20 7.56
C ALA A 181 -15.13 -7.67 7.79
N ARG A 182 -14.29 -6.85 8.49
CA ARG A 182 -12.91 -7.25 8.80
C ARG A 182 -12.84 -8.51 9.67
N LYS A 183 -13.79 -8.70 10.60
CA LYS A 183 -13.86 -9.90 11.46
C LYS A 183 -14.33 -11.14 10.71
N ILE A 184 -15.20 -10.98 9.71
CA ILE A 184 -15.68 -12.07 8.85
C ILE A 184 -14.59 -12.52 7.88
N LEU A 185 -13.86 -11.57 7.28
CA LEU A 185 -12.89 -11.80 6.21
C LEU A 185 -11.51 -12.20 6.76
N VAL A 186 -11.41 -13.41 7.30
CA VAL A 186 -10.21 -14.01 7.89
C VAL A 186 -9.92 -15.39 7.25
N GLY A 187 -8.77 -15.97 7.54
CA GLY A 187 -8.37 -17.28 6.99
C GLY A 187 -8.30 -17.25 5.46
N GLU A 188 -8.96 -18.20 4.80
CA GLU A 188 -9.00 -18.31 3.34
C GLU A 188 -9.69 -17.12 2.64
N HIS A 189 -10.56 -16.40 3.36
CA HIS A 189 -11.22 -15.19 2.89
C HIS A 189 -10.56 -13.91 3.41
N GLY A 190 -9.36 -14.02 3.97
CA GLY A 190 -8.61 -12.90 4.54
C GLY A 190 -8.11 -11.93 3.47
N VAL A 191 -8.99 -11.06 2.95
CA VAL A 191 -8.57 -9.99 2.03
C VAL A 191 -7.62 -9.04 2.72
N GLY A 192 -6.67 -8.49 1.99
CA GLY A 192 -5.67 -7.58 2.51
C GLY A 192 -6.27 -6.34 3.19
N ARG A 193 -7.38 -5.81 2.66
CA ARG A 193 -8.06 -4.63 3.23
C ARG A 193 -9.57 -4.68 3.09
N VAL A 194 -10.27 -4.21 4.12
CA VAL A 194 -11.66 -3.75 4.02
C VAL A 194 -11.65 -2.24 3.94
N ILE A 195 -12.42 -1.63 3.03
CA ILE A 195 -12.33 -0.20 2.74
C ILE A 195 -13.70 0.45 2.86
N ALA A 196 -13.82 1.43 3.76
CA ALA A 196 -14.95 2.36 3.79
C ALA A 196 -14.82 3.39 2.66
N ARG A 197 -15.87 3.49 1.84
CA ARG A 197 -15.95 4.43 0.71
C ARG A 197 -17.15 5.36 0.86
N PRO A 198 -17.10 6.33 1.77
CA PRO A 198 -18.19 7.27 1.94
C PRO A 198 -18.35 8.18 0.72
N PHE A 199 -19.60 8.55 0.46
CA PHE A 199 -19.97 9.48 -0.59
C PHE A 199 -21.13 10.40 -0.17
N VAL A 200 -21.31 11.49 -0.88
CA VAL A 200 -22.42 12.43 -0.71
C VAL A 200 -23.07 12.71 -2.06
N ARG A 201 -24.31 13.23 -2.04
CA ARG A 201 -24.94 13.73 -3.25
C ARG A 201 -24.26 15.03 -3.71
N LYS A 202 -24.04 15.16 -5.02
CA LYS A 202 -23.50 16.39 -5.62
C LYS A 202 -24.18 16.65 -6.96
N GLY A 203 -25.02 17.67 -7.00
CA GLY A 203 -25.87 17.92 -8.16
C GLY A 203 -26.77 16.73 -8.47
N ASP A 204 -26.79 16.29 -9.72
CA ASP A 204 -27.55 15.12 -10.18
C ASP A 204 -26.80 13.78 -9.97
N GLY A 205 -25.66 13.79 -9.31
CA GLY A 205 -24.84 12.59 -9.11
C GLY A 205 -24.28 12.45 -7.69
N PHE A 206 -23.17 11.74 -7.59
CA PHE A 206 -22.51 11.45 -6.31
C PHE A 206 -21.02 11.72 -6.37
N GLU A 207 -20.46 12.17 -5.25
CA GLU A 207 -19.02 12.39 -5.08
C GLU A 207 -18.51 11.65 -3.85
N ARG A 208 -17.34 11.00 -3.98
CA ARG A 208 -16.65 10.39 -2.83
C ARG A 208 -16.07 11.48 -1.94
N THR A 209 -16.18 11.29 -0.62
CA THR A 209 -15.58 12.19 0.36
C THR A 209 -14.16 11.75 0.73
N SER A 210 -13.46 12.60 1.47
CA SER A 210 -12.14 12.30 2.03
C SER A 210 -12.19 11.39 3.26
N ASN A 211 -13.39 11.05 3.79
CA ASN A 211 -13.60 10.25 4.99
C ASN A 211 -13.43 8.73 4.75
N ARG A 212 -12.63 8.37 3.75
CA ARG A 212 -12.21 6.99 3.50
C ARG A 212 -11.45 6.45 4.71
N ARG A 213 -11.72 5.17 5.08
CA ARG A 213 -10.91 4.40 6.01
C ARG A 213 -10.58 3.03 5.43
N ASP A 214 -9.35 2.60 5.65
CA ASP A 214 -8.88 1.26 5.29
C ASP A 214 -8.67 0.46 6.58
N TYR A 215 -9.20 -0.76 6.60
CA TYR A 215 -9.07 -1.72 7.69
C TYR A 215 -8.22 -2.86 7.16
N ALA A 216 -6.92 -2.76 7.36
CA ALA A 216 -5.95 -3.77 6.92
C ALA A 216 -6.11 -5.07 7.72
N LEU A 217 -5.65 -6.18 7.15
CA LEU A 217 -5.46 -7.41 7.90
C LEU A 217 -4.32 -7.17 8.91
N GLU A 218 -4.53 -7.62 10.14
CA GLU A 218 -3.49 -7.49 11.17
C GLU A 218 -2.32 -8.42 10.87
N PRO A 219 -1.08 -7.93 10.95
CA PRO A 219 0.09 -8.78 10.83
C PRO A 219 0.19 -9.74 12.03
N SER A 220 0.92 -10.86 11.85
CA SER A 220 1.24 -11.75 12.94
C SER A 220 1.87 -10.99 14.12
N GLU A 221 1.49 -11.35 15.36
CA GLU A 221 2.11 -10.82 16.58
C GLU A 221 3.63 -11.06 16.66
N HIS A 222 4.13 -12.07 15.97
CA HIS A 222 5.55 -12.40 15.89
C HIS A 222 6.21 -11.74 14.68
N ASN A 223 6.53 -10.45 14.81
CA ASN A 223 7.22 -9.69 13.78
C ASN A 223 8.25 -8.72 14.40
N ALA A 224 9.17 -8.23 13.58
CA ALA A 224 10.27 -7.41 14.05
C ALA A 224 9.81 -6.09 14.72
N LEU A 225 8.71 -5.48 14.27
CA LEU A 225 8.24 -4.22 14.86
C LEU A 225 7.71 -4.42 16.27
N VAL A 226 6.94 -5.50 16.52
CA VAL A 226 6.45 -5.86 17.85
C VAL A 226 7.61 -6.18 18.77
N HIS A 227 8.57 -6.98 18.31
CA HIS A 227 9.76 -7.29 19.13
C HIS A 227 10.60 -6.06 19.49
N LEU A 228 10.72 -5.09 18.57
CA LEU A 228 11.37 -3.82 18.87
C LEU A 228 10.61 -3.03 19.93
N ALA A 229 9.29 -2.92 19.80
CA ALA A 229 8.44 -2.21 20.74
C ALA A 229 8.49 -2.85 22.14
N ASP A 230 8.41 -4.18 22.23
CA ASP A 230 8.51 -4.95 23.47
C ASP A 230 9.89 -4.78 24.15
N ALA A 231 10.93 -4.61 23.35
CA ALA A 231 12.28 -4.30 23.84
C ALA A 231 12.47 -2.81 24.23
N GLY A 232 11.40 -2.01 24.18
CA GLY A 232 11.45 -0.58 24.49
C GLY A 232 12.12 0.29 23.43
N VAL A 233 12.27 -0.23 22.21
CA VAL A 233 12.81 0.51 21.05
C VAL A 233 11.66 1.23 20.36
N ARG A 234 11.75 2.56 20.26
CA ARG A 234 10.73 3.35 19.57
C ARG A 234 10.73 3.06 18.07
N VAL A 235 9.53 2.87 17.51
CA VAL A 235 9.29 2.71 16.08
C VAL A 235 8.38 3.84 15.63
N CYS A 236 8.88 4.70 14.72
CA CYS A 236 8.14 5.81 14.14
C CYS A 236 7.84 5.51 12.67
N GLY A 237 6.55 5.50 12.30
CA GLY A 237 6.07 5.24 10.95
C GLY A 237 5.85 6.52 10.15
N VAL A 238 6.32 6.57 8.91
CA VAL A 238 6.08 7.70 7.99
C VAL A 238 5.37 7.18 6.73
N GLY A 239 4.32 7.88 6.31
CA GLY A 239 3.50 7.51 5.16
C GLY A 239 2.49 6.41 5.49
N LYS A 240 2.42 5.36 4.68
CA LYS A 240 1.48 4.24 4.85
C LYS A 240 1.89 3.22 5.92
N ILE A 241 3.01 3.39 6.60
CA ILE A 241 3.56 2.35 7.49
C ILE A 241 2.54 1.92 8.55
N SER A 242 1.91 2.87 9.24
CA SER A 242 0.89 2.54 10.25
C SER A 242 -0.31 1.79 9.67
N ASP A 243 -0.73 2.14 8.45
CA ASP A 243 -1.85 1.48 7.78
C ASP A 243 -1.48 0.05 7.34
N ILE A 244 -0.26 -0.16 6.81
CA ILE A 244 0.25 -1.46 6.35
C ILE A 244 0.35 -2.46 7.52
N PHE A 245 0.77 -1.99 8.68
CA PHE A 245 0.96 -2.82 9.88
C PHE A 245 -0.18 -2.72 10.89
N HIS A 246 -1.26 -2.03 10.55
CA HIS A 246 -2.42 -1.82 11.46
C HIS A 246 -2.00 -1.26 12.83
N GLY A 247 -0.97 -0.41 12.84
CA GLY A 247 -0.39 0.15 14.07
C GLY A 247 0.44 -0.82 14.90
N SER A 248 0.55 -2.10 14.53
CA SER A 248 1.26 -3.14 15.29
C SER A 248 2.74 -2.81 15.47
N GLY A 249 3.18 -2.69 16.71
CA GLY A 249 4.57 -2.36 17.07
C GLY A 249 5.00 -0.92 16.78
N ILE A 250 4.09 -0.04 16.35
CA ILE A 250 4.38 1.35 15.99
C ILE A 250 4.00 2.27 17.13
N CYS A 251 4.98 3.07 17.62
CA CYS A 251 4.80 3.95 18.76
C CYS A 251 4.25 5.33 18.37
N ASP A 252 4.58 5.78 17.17
CA ASP A 252 4.16 7.08 16.63
C ASP A 252 4.11 7.00 15.10
N SER A 253 3.22 7.76 14.47
CA SER A 253 3.10 7.74 13.01
C SER A 253 2.58 9.05 12.44
N VAL A 254 2.98 9.34 11.19
CA VAL A 254 2.53 10.51 10.44
C VAL A 254 2.19 10.14 9.00
N HIS A 255 0.98 10.54 8.56
CA HIS A 255 0.59 10.41 7.16
C HIS A 255 1.30 11.46 6.29
N THR A 256 1.42 11.15 5.00
CA THR A 256 2.12 12.00 4.03
C THR A 256 1.26 12.25 2.79
N THR A 257 1.50 13.39 2.14
CA THR A 257 0.83 13.79 0.90
C THR A 257 1.57 13.35 -0.36
N GLY A 258 2.77 12.79 -0.22
CA GLY A 258 3.64 12.30 -1.29
C GLY A 258 5.09 12.17 -0.83
N ASN A 259 6.00 11.79 -1.74
CA ASN A 259 7.38 11.48 -1.38
C ASN A 259 8.14 12.67 -0.77
N THR A 260 7.97 13.88 -1.30
CA THR A 260 8.66 15.09 -0.76
C THR A 260 8.25 15.34 0.69
N ASP A 261 6.95 15.27 1.00
CA ASP A 261 6.47 15.41 2.37
C ASP A 261 6.97 14.25 3.26
N GLY A 262 7.00 13.02 2.71
CA GLY A 262 7.54 11.84 3.41
C GLY A 262 9.00 12.01 3.79
N MET A 263 9.83 12.53 2.90
CA MET A 263 11.23 12.82 3.20
C MET A 263 11.36 13.91 4.28
N GLN A 264 10.57 14.98 4.20
CA GLN A 264 10.60 16.03 5.22
C GLN A 264 10.20 15.49 6.60
N LYS A 265 9.14 14.68 6.68
CA LYS A 265 8.70 14.03 7.95
C LYS A 265 9.75 13.06 8.49
N THR A 266 10.47 12.36 7.61
CA THR A 266 11.59 11.51 8.00
C THR A 266 12.71 12.34 8.62
N LEU A 267 13.06 13.47 8.02
CA LEU A 267 14.06 14.41 8.57
C LEU A 267 13.61 15.02 9.90
N ASP A 268 12.32 15.35 10.06
CA ASP A 268 11.76 15.87 11.31
C ASP A 268 11.91 14.83 12.44
N TYR A 269 11.58 13.55 12.19
CA TYR A 269 11.83 12.47 13.14
C TYR A 269 13.31 12.26 13.44
N MET A 270 14.20 12.43 12.46
CA MET A 270 15.64 12.35 12.69
C MET A 270 16.15 13.43 13.65
N GLN A 271 15.47 14.57 13.78
CA GLN A 271 15.83 15.63 14.72
C GLN A 271 15.28 15.36 16.13
N THR A 272 14.10 14.75 16.22
CA THR A 272 13.39 14.54 17.51
C THR A 272 13.67 13.19 18.14
N GLU A 273 13.94 12.15 17.34
CA GLU A 273 14.14 10.77 17.79
C GLU A 273 15.63 10.39 17.72
N PRO A 274 16.35 10.42 18.85
CA PRO A 274 17.80 10.16 18.87
C PRO A 274 18.15 8.68 18.69
N ALA A 275 17.18 7.76 18.91
CA ALA A 275 17.34 6.31 18.86
C ALA A 275 16.06 5.63 18.40
N GLY A 276 16.17 4.40 17.87
CA GLY A 276 15.04 3.59 17.45
C GLY A 276 14.98 3.40 15.93
N LEU A 277 13.83 3.02 15.43
CA LEU A 277 13.55 2.82 14.01
C LEU A 277 12.64 3.94 13.49
N ILE A 278 13.08 4.62 12.44
CA ILE A 278 12.24 5.47 11.60
C ILE A 278 11.97 4.68 10.34
N PHE A 279 10.73 4.24 10.14
CA PHE A 279 10.32 3.42 8.99
C PHE A 279 9.46 4.27 8.07
N THR A 280 9.93 4.50 6.84
CA THR A 280 9.33 5.41 5.88
C THR A 280 8.88 4.66 4.63
N ASN A 281 7.62 4.85 4.23
CA ASN A 281 7.09 4.42 2.95
C ASN A 281 6.94 5.64 2.04
N LEU A 282 7.71 5.68 0.94
CA LEU A 282 7.62 6.69 -0.11
C LEU A 282 6.74 6.18 -1.24
N VAL A 283 5.50 6.60 -1.25
CA VAL A 283 4.37 5.95 -1.93
C VAL A 283 4.12 6.39 -3.37
N ASP A 284 4.80 7.42 -3.87
CA ASP A 284 4.45 8.02 -5.16
C ASP A 284 4.63 7.05 -6.34
N PHE A 285 5.63 6.16 -6.32
CA PHE A 285 5.82 5.17 -7.37
C PHE A 285 4.63 4.20 -7.45
N ASP A 286 4.11 3.74 -6.30
CA ASP A 286 2.89 2.94 -6.24
C ASP A 286 1.66 3.73 -6.67
N MET A 287 1.32 4.80 -5.94
CA MET A 287 0.04 5.49 -6.09
C MET A 287 -0.12 6.25 -7.40
N LYS A 288 0.96 6.86 -7.90
CA LYS A 288 0.89 7.73 -9.08
C LYS A 288 1.19 6.98 -10.37
N TYR A 289 1.99 5.92 -10.30
CA TYR A 289 2.58 5.28 -11.47
C TYR A 289 2.33 3.77 -11.55
N GLY A 290 2.51 3.01 -10.48
CA GLY A 290 2.46 1.56 -10.45
C GLY A 290 1.13 0.99 -10.95
N HIS A 291 0.01 1.41 -10.38
CA HIS A 291 -1.32 0.94 -10.78
C HIS A 291 -1.75 1.33 -12.20
N ARG A 292 -1.10 2.29 -12.83
CA ARG A 292 -1.47 2.80 -14.15
C ARG A 292 -0.62 2.21 -15.27
N ARG A 293 0.42 1.45 -14.96
CA ARG A 293 1.45 0.99 -15.92
C ARG A 293 1.90 2.13 -16.85
N ALA A 294 1.95 3.35 -16.31
CA ALA A 294 2.13 4.58 -17.08
C ALA A 294 3.62 4.83 -17.30
N VAL A 295 4.21 4.13 -18.27
CA VAL A 295 5.61 4.24 -18.66
C VAL A 295 6.02 5.71 -18.89
N SER A 296 5.22 6.50 -19.59
CA SER A 296 5.56 7.90 -19.91
C SER A 296 5.48 8.88 -18.74
N TYR A 297 4.58 8.65 -17.78
CA TYR A 297 4.37 9.55 -16.63
C TYR A 297 5.26 9.21 -15.44
N THR A 298 5.61 7.93 -15.28
CA THR A 298 6.55 7.43 -14.28
C THR A 298 7.94 8.07 -14.49
N HIS A 299 8.33 8.25 -15.75
CA HIS A 299 9.61 8.80 -16.12
C HIS A 299 9.77 10.28 -15.74
N LEU A 300 8.74 11.11 -15.94
CA LEU A 300 8.82 12.56 -15.71
C LEU A 300 8.91 12.96 -14.23
N ARG A 301 8.20 12.26 -13.32
CA ARG A 301 8.18 12.63 -11.90
C ARG A 301 9.10 11.83 -10.99
N ALA A 302 9.53 10.65 -11.39
CA ALA A 302 10.60 9.95 -10.71
C ALA A 302 11.91 10.78 -10.71
N HIS A 303 12.13 11.53 -11.79
CA HIS A 303 13.26 12.46 -11.90
C HIS A 303 13.22 13.57 -10.85
N GLU A 304 12.05 14.18 -10.60
CA GLU A 304 11.90 15.23 -9.58
C GLU A 304 12.02 14.67 -8.15
N THR A 305 11.52 13.48 -7.90
CA THR A 305 11.53 12.87 -6.56
C THR A 305 12.91 12.34 -6.18
N LEU A 306 13.62 11.71 -7.12
CA LEU A 306 14.94 11.15 -6.88
C LEU A 306 16.07 12.19 -6.88
N MET A 307 15.86 13.36 -7.51
CA MET A 307 16.83 14.46 -7.44
C MET A 307 16.88 15.13 -6.05
N ASN A 308 15.87 14.92 -5.21
CA ASN A 308 15.76 15.49 -3.87
C ASN A 308 16.12 14.49 -2.75
N LEU A 309 16.43 13.23 -3.09
CA LEU A 309 16.99 12.22 -2.19
C LEU A 309 18.53 12.32 -2.19
#